data_ff1689250e3b74fdafd85d42cfb55210
#
_entry.id   ff1689250e3b74fdafd85d42cfb55210
#
_cell.length_a   1.000
_cell.length_b   1.000
_cell.length_c   1.000
_cell.angle_alpha   90.00
_cell.angle_beta   90.00
_cell.angle_gamma   90.00
#
_symmetry.space_group_name_H-M   'P 1'
#
loop_
_entity.id
_entity.type
_entity.pdbx_description
1 polymer ?
#
loop_
_entity_poly.entity_id
_entity_poly.type
_entity_poly.pdbx_seq_one_letter_code
_entity_poly.pdbx_strand_id
1 'polypeptide(L)'
;MSGTLTMFGPDFPFAYDDWLGHPAGLGRIPAQRHGARVAIVGAGISGLVAGYELMRLGLCPVLYESGEIGGRLRSRAFEGADGVVAELGGMRFPASSAGFWHYAGLAGVTSRPFPNPLTPAAGSTVIDLEGETHYAETLDDLPPIFREVAAAYDAALEEGARLSDLQTAIRMRDAPRVAEIWAPIVRDWDERTFYDFIVSSRAFRALSFRHRELFGQVGFGTGGWDSDFPNSMLEILRVAVTGQDENQRLVVGGVEQVPQALWRHAPERLAHWPDGTTLAALNGGATRPGVTRIAREGDAIAVTDRWGRTERFDAVIATCQSWLLTTAIETEESLFDHKLWMALDRTRYMQSSKTFVMVDRPFWQDRDPETGRQAMSMTLTDRLTRGTYLFDNGPGKPGVICLTYSWMSDALKMLPLPVDRRVELALGALSKIYPKVDIASHILGDPITVSWESDPNFLGAFKGALPGHYRYNHRMFRHFMQDGLPPEQRGLFLCGDDVSWTPGWVEGAVQTALNAVWGVMHQFGGACDAENPGPGDVWPTRAPVRLPC
;
A
#
# COMPACT_ATOMS: atom_id res chain seq x y z
N MET A 1 -23.22 19.62 -0.63
CA MET A 1 -21.76 19.60 -0.89
C MET A 1 -21.31 18.14 -0.82
N SER A 2 -20.88 17.55 -1.91
CA SER A 2 -20.33 16.19 -1.88
C SER A 2 -18.94 16.28 -1.26
N GLY A 3 -18.76 15.82 -0.03
CA GLY A 3 -17.46 15.69 0.59
C GLY A 3 -16.53 14.82 -0.26
N THR A 4 -15.22 15.06 -0.20
CA THR A 4 -14.22 14.20 -0.85
C THR A 4 -14.26 12.82 -0.19
N LEU A 5 -14.20 11.77 -1.01
CA LEU A 5 -14.06 10.42 -0.50
C LEU A 5 -12.68 10.31 0.19
N THR A 6 -12.65 9.82 1.42
CA THR A 6 -11.42 9.60 2.19
C THR A 6 -11.36 8.14 2.62
N MET A 7 -10.21 7.67 3.07
CA MET A 7 -10.07 6.33 3.64
C MET A 7 -10.68 6.21 5.05
N PHE A 8 -11.94 6.61 5.17
CA PHE A 8 -12.81 6.32 6.30
C PHE A 8 -13.31 4.87 6.14
N GLY A 9 -12.42 3.90 6.43
CA GLY A 9 -12.58 2.51 6.05
C GLY A 9 -13.79 1.83 6.69
N PRO A 10 -14.51 0.97 5.96
CA PRO A 10 -15.79 0.43 6.44
C PRO A 10 -15.65 -0.53 7.61
N ASP A 11 -14.50 -1.17 7.81
CA ASP A 11 -14.26 -2.05 8.96
C ASP A 11 -14.02 -1.29 10.26
N PHE A 12 -13.34 -0.16 10.18
CA PHE A 12 -13.08 0.72 11.30
C PHE A 12 -13.23 2.18 10.86
N PRO A 13 -14.47 2.72 10.85
CA PRO A 13 -14.77 4.04 10.35
C PRO A 13 -14.29 5.14 11.31
N PHE A 14 -12.99 5.44 11.24
CA PHE A 14 -12.29 6.46 12.01
C PHE A 14 -11.63 7.48 11.08
N ALA A 15 -11.80 8.77 11.38
CA ALA A 15 -11.27 9.87 10.58
C ALA A 15 -9.84 10.22 11.04
N TYR A 16 -8.85 9.46 10.58
CA TYR A 16 -7.44 9.66 10.93
C TYR A 16 -6.93 11.04 10.51
N ASP A 17 -7.39 11.57 9.39
CA ASP A 17 -7.06 12.90 8.90
C ASP A 17 -7.56 14.02 9.84
N ASP A 18 -8.77 13.90 10.38
CA ASP A 18 -9.28 14.85 11.38
C ASP A 18 -8.46 14.78 12.67
N TRP A 19 -8.17 13.55 13.12
CA TRP A 19 -7.37 13.35 14.34
C TRP A 19 -5.96 13.94 14.21
N LEU A 20 -5.29 13.73 13.07
CA LEU A 20 -3.99 14.30 12.76
C LEU A 20 -4.01 15.83 12.65
N GLY A 21 -5.03 16.38 12.03
CA GLY A 21 -5.16 17.82 11.78
C GLY A 21 -5.67 18.63 12.99
N HIS A 22 -6.09 17.97 14.07
CA HIS A 22 -6.70 18.64 15.20
C HIS A 22 -5.68 19.47 16.02
N PRO A 23 -6.03 20.73 16.44
CA PRO A 23 -5.11 21.60 17.19
C PRO A 23 -4.61 21.03 18.52
N ALA A 24 -5.39 20.16 19.17
CA ALA A 24 -5.01 19.49 20.42
C ALA A 24 -3.89 18.44 20.24
N GLY A 25 -3.58 18.07 18.97
CA GLY A 25 -2.64 16.99 18.64
C GLY A 25 -3.19 15.60 18.98
N LEU A 26 -2.34 14.59 18.88
CA LEU A 26 -2.75 13.18 19.05
C LEU A 26 -2.99 12.79 20.51
N GLY A 27 -2.50 13.59 21.48
CA GLY A 27 -2.65 13.33 22.89
C GLY A 27 -1.44 13.82 23.71
N ARG A 28 -1.32 13.34 24.95
CA ARG A 28 -0.25 13.72 25.88
C ARG A 28 0.24 12.50 26.63
N ILE A 29 1.53 12.51 26.96
CA ILE A 29 2.17 11.52 27.83
C ILE A 29 2.59 12.21 29.12
N PRO A 30 2.45 11.55 30.31
CA PRO A 30 2.89 12.10 31.58
C PRO A 30 4.39 12.49 31.53
N ALA A 31 4.74 13.65 32.08
CA ALA A 31 6.10 14.22 32.03
C ALA A 31 7.19 13.27 32.57
N GLN A 32 6.86 12.44 33.57
CA GLN A 32 7.78 11.43 34.10
C GLN A 32 8.11 10.30 33.15
N ARG A 33 7.41 10.19 32.03
CA ARG A 33 7.67 9.23 30.94
C ARG A 33 8.39 9.86 29.75
N HIS A 34 8.59 11.17 29.75
CA HIS A 34 9.34 11.82 28.68
C HIS A 34 10.75 11.26 28.58
N GLY A 35 11.24 11.09 27.36
CA GLY A 35 12.53 10.45 27.08
C GLY A 35 12.53 8.92 27.17
N ALA A 36 11.42 8.27 27.60
CA ALA A 36 11.33 6.83 27.60
C ALA A 36 11.50 6.25 26.18
N ARG A 37 12.25 5.14 26.09
CA ARG A 37 12.69 4.57 24.82
C ARG A 37 11.70 3.55 24.28
N VAL A 38 11.36 3.69 23.02
CA VAL A 38 10.50 2.76 22.27
C VAL A 38 11.27 2.22 21.07
N ALA A 39 11.40 0.89 20.97
CA ALA A 39 12.00 0.29 19.79
C ALA A 39 11.00 0.24 18.62
N ILE A 40 11.47 0.55 17.43
CA ILE A 40 10.71 0.44 16.18
C ILE A 40 11.49 -0.45 15.22
N VAL A 41 10.90 -1.61 14.88
CA VAL A 41 11.51 -2.62 14.01
C VAL A 41 11.04 -2.40 12.58
N GLY A 42 11.87 -1.73 11.80
CA GLY A 42 11.62 -1.29 10.43
C GLY A 42 11.52 0.23 10.30
N ALA A 43 12.26 0.81 9.36
CA ALA A 43 12.23 2.23 9.01
C ALA A 43 11.51 2.47 7.66
N GLY A 44 10.50 1.68 7.34
CA GLY A 44 9.50 1.98 6.31
C GLY A 44 8.57 3.10 6.77
N ILE A 45 7.61 3.49 5.92
CA ILE A 45 6.70 4.60 6.22
C ILE A 45 5.95 4.43 7.54
N SER A 46 5.50 3.20 7.90
CA SER A 46 4.85 2.93 9.19
C SER A 46 5.76 3.25 10.36
N GLY A 47 7.01 2.76 10.33
CA GLY A 47 7.97 2.98 11.41
C GLY A 47 8.37 4.44 11.55
N LEU A 48 8.50 5.14 10.43
CA LEU A 48 8.83 6.57 10.44
C LEU A 48 7.67 7.43 10.93
N VAL A 49 6.43 7.13 10.54
CA VAL A 49 5.24 7.81 11.07
C VAL A 49 5.09 7.56 12.57
N ALA A 50 5.19 6.30 13.01
CA ALA A 50 5.14 5.96 14.43
C ALA A 50 6.25 6.68 15.21
N GLY A 51 7.49 6.62 14.72
CA GLY A 51 8.62 7.32 15.37
C GLY A 51 8.44 8.82 15.43
N TYR A 52 7.99 9.43 14.34
CA TYR A 52 7.76 10.87 14.26
C TYR A 52 6.72 11.34 15.29
N GLU A 53 5.58 10.65 15.38
CA GLU A 53 4.54 11.02 16.33
C GLU A 53 4.92 10.72 17.78
N LEU A 54 5.60 9.60 18.05
CA LEU A 54 6.12 9.29 19.39
C LEU A 54 7.17 10.32 19.85
N MET A 55 8.05 10.79 18.96
CA MET A 55 8.98 11.88 19.23
C MET A 55 8.24 13.18 19.58
N ARG A 56 7.18 13.52 18.84
CA ARG A 56 6.31 14.69 19.14
C ARG A 56 5.66 14.60 20.51
N LEU A 57 5.28 13.40 20.93
CA LEU A 57 4.73 13.12 22.26
C LEU A 57 5.77 13.11 23.38
N GLY A 58 7.07 13.26 23.07
CA GLY A 58 8.16 13.34 24.05
C GLY A 58 8.85 12.03 24.36
N LEU A 59 8.56 10.94 23.63
CA LEU A 59 9.27 9.67 23.73
C LEU A 59 10.55 9.67 22.89
N CYS A 60 11.42 8.67 23.12
CA CYS A 60 12.64 8.44 22.37
C CYS A 60 12.49 7.20 21.44
N PRO A 61 12.05 7.37 20.21
CA PRO A 61 11.98 6.27 19.25
C PRO A 61 13.39 5.84 18.82
N VAL A 62 13.68 4.54 18.92
CA VAL A 62 14.93 3.90 18.49
C VAL A 62 14.60 3.02 17.29
N LEU A 63 15.03 3.46 16.10
CA LEU A 63 14.69 2.79 14.85
C LEU A 63 15.75 1.75 14.47
N TYR A 64 15.29 0.54 14.16
CA TYR A 64 16.07 -0.57 13.61
C TYR A 64 15.69 -0.79 12.16
N GLU A 65 16.68 -0.94 11.26
CA GLU A 65 16.45 -1.20 9.84
C GLU A 65 17.47 -2.20 9.30
N SER A 66 16.98 -3.21 8.58
CA SER A 66 17.83 -4.22 7.97
C SER A 66 18.34 -3.86 6.57
N GLY A 67 17.61 -2.98 5.89
CA GLY A 67 17.90 -2.49 4.54
C GLY A 67 18.05 -0.98 4.50
N GLU A 68 17.19 -0.33 3.73
CA GLU A 68 17.21 1.11 3.50
C GLU A 68 15.97 1.78 4.10
N ILE A 69 16.12 3.03 4.57
CA ILE A 69 15.01 3.86 5.01
C ILE A 69 14.02 4.04 3.86
N GLY A 70 12.73 3.83 4.13
CA GLY A 70 11.64 3.92 3.16
C GLY A 70 10.94 2.59 2.88
N GLY A 71 11.66 1.48 3.03
CA GLY A 71 11.09 0.14 2.84
C GLY A 71 10.57 -0.07 1.42
N ARG A 72 9.25 -0.28 1.27
CA ARG A 72 8.59 -0.44 -0.04
C ARG A 72 8.16 0.86 -0.72
N LEU A 73 8.37 2.03 -0.10
CA LEU A 73 8.42 3.32 -0.80
C LEU A 73 9.85 3.54 -1.28
N ARG A 74 10.19 2.91 -2.40
CA ARG A 74 11.56 2.81 -2.91
C ARG A 74 11.61 3.28 -4.36
N SER A 75 12.37 4.32 -4.61
CA SER A 75 12.67 4.85 -5.94
C SER A 75 14.15 4.61 -6.24
N ARG A 76 14.47 4.27 -7.49
CA ARG A 76 15.86 4.16 -7.95
C ARG A 76 16.10 5.12 -9.08
N ALA A 77 17.08 6.00 -8.90
CA ALA A 77 17.50 6.93 -9.95
C ALA A 77 18.18 6.18 -11.09
N PHE A 78 17.93 6.62 -12.32
CA PHE A 78 18.71 6.19 -13.46
C PHE A 78 20.03 7.01 -13.51
N GLU A 79 21.12 6.32 -13.84
CA GLU A 79 22.44 6.96 -13.90
C GLU A 79 22.46 8.06 -14.98
N GLY A 80 23.04 9.22 -14.62
CA GLY A 80 23.17 10.35 -15.54
C GLY A 80 21.88 11.15 -15.79
N ALA A 81 20.76 10.87 -15.06
CA ALA A 81 19.50 11.57 -15.27
C ALA A 81 18.86 12.01 -13.93
N ASP A 82 19.18 13.23 -13.49
CA ASP A 82 18.67 13.76 -12.22
C ASP A 82 17.14 13.83 -12.16
N GLY A 83 16.59 13.26 -11.11
CA GLY A 83 15.14 13.25 -10.86
C GLY A 83 14.34 12.31 -11.78
N VAL A 84 15.01 11.49 -12.59
CA VAL A 84 14.41 10.43 -13.39
C VAL A 84 14.56 9.10 -12.64
N VAL A 85 13.45 8.50 -12.24
CA VAL A 85 13.44 7.35 -11.33
C VAL A 85 12.57 6.21 -11.80
N ALA A 86 12.93 5.00 -11.38
CA ALA A 86 12.10 3.81 -11.41
C ALA A 86 11.41 3.64 -10.05
N GLU A 87 10.08 3.59 -10.02
CA GLU A 87 9.29 3.34 -8.81
C GLU A 87 9.14 1.85 -8.55
N LEU A 88 10.04 1.30 -7.73
CA LEU A 88 10.11 -0.13 -7.49
C LEU A 88 8.92 -0.64 -6.64
N GLY A 89 8.51 0.15 -5.66
CA GLY A 89 7.41 -0.18 -4.76
C GLY A 89 6.10 0.55 -5.08
N GLY A 90 5.55 1.25 -4.09
CA GLY A 90 4.37 2.08 -4.27
C GLY A 90 4.59 3.17 -5.32
N MET A 91 3.70 3.28 -6.28
CA MET A 91 3.79 4.31 -7.34
C MET A 91 2.46 5.03 -7.59
N ARG A 92 1.36 4.51 -7.03
CA ARG A 92 0.00 5.05 -7.16
C ARG A 92 -0.50 5.46 -5.80
N PHE A 93 -0.80 6.74 -5.63
CA PHE A 93 -1.24 7.31 -4.36
C PHE A 93 -2.61 7.95 -4.57
N PRO A 94 -3.70 7.30 -4.12
CA PRO A 94 -5.05 7.82 -4.27
C PRO A 94 -5.22 9.17 -3.57
N ALA A 95 -6.05 10.04 -4.12
CA ALA A 95 -6.40 11.29 -3.47
C ALA A 95 -7.12 11.07 -2.13
N SER A 96 -7.76 9.90 -1.95
CA SER A 96 -8.41 9.50 -0.70
C SER A 96 -7.44 9.16 0.44
N SER A 97 -6.14 8.97 0.18
CA SER A 97 -5.09 8.64 1.17
C SER A 97 -4.69 9.87 1.99
N ALA A 98 -5.61 10.44 2.76
CA ALA A 98 -5.43 11.72 3.44
C ALA A 98 -4.28 11.70 4.48
N GLY A 99 -4.09 10.60 5.20
CA GLY A 99 -2.98 10.43 6.14
C GLY A 99 -1.63 10.42 5.43
N PHE A 100 -1.50 9.70 4.32
CA PHE A 100 -0.28 9.74 3.51
C PHE A 100 0.01 11.15 2.98
N TRP A 101 -1.00 11.82 2.44
CA TRP A 101 -0.83 13.18 1.90
C TRP A 101 -0.50 14.21 2.98
N HIS A 102 -0.91 14.00 4.24
CA HIS A 102 -0.47 14.81 5.37
C HIS A 102 1.07 14.76 5.50
N TYR A 103 1.65 13.56 5.55
CA TYR A 103 3.12 13.40 5.68
C TYR A 103 3.88 13.76 4.40
N ALA A 104 3.30 13.52 3.24
CA ALA A 104 3.85 13.99 1.96
C ALA A 104 3.91 15.52 1.88
N GLY A 105 2.91 16.20 2.47
CA GLY A 105 2.91 17.66 2.62
C GLY A 105 4.09 18.16 3.48
N LEU A 106 4.39 17.49 4.60
CA LEU A 106 5.57 17.80 5.43
C LEU A 106 6.88 17.62 4.66
N ALA A 107 6.93 16.67 3.74
CA ALA A 107 8.08 16.43 2.86
C ALA A 107 8.23 17.49 1.74
N GLY A 108 7.21 18.34 1.53
CA GLY A 108 7.23 19.35 0.47
C GLY A 108 7.24 18.79 -0.95
N VAL A 109 6.83 17.52 -1.13
CA VAL A 109 6.85 16.87 -2.45
C VAL A 109 5.71 17.37 -3.34
N THR A 110 5.98 17.40 -4.64
CA THR A 110 4.96 17.66 -5.65
C THR A 110 4.42 16.36 -6.22
N SER A 111 3.18 16.37 -6.71
CA SER A 111 2.55 15.21 -7.30
C SER A 111 1.81 15.58 -8.58
N ARG A 112 1.62 14.60 -9.46
CA ARG A 112 0.83 14.72 -10.70
C ARG A 112 -0.09 13.51 -10.87
N PRO A 113 -1.13 13.59 -11.72
CA PRO A 113 -1.97 12.44 -12.02
C PRO A 113 -1.14 11.24 -12.49
N PHE A 114 -1.48 10.04 -12.03
CA PHE A 114 -0.87 8.80 -12.48
C PHE A 114 -1.45 8.41 -13.85
N PRO A 115 -0.62 7.93 -14.82
CA PRO A 115 -1.08 7.58 -16.15
C PRO A 115 -1.83 6.23 -16.18
N ASN A 116 -2.99 6.18 -15.52
CA ASN A 116 -3.87 5.02 -15.54
C ASN A 116 -4.52 4.84 -16.92
N PRO A 117 -4.92 3.60 -17.27
CA PRO A 117 -5.63 3.34 -18.52
C PRO A 117 -6.86 4.23 -18.67
N LEU A 118 -7.14 4.67 -19.91
CA LEU A 118 -8.32 5.46 -20.28
C LEU A 118 -8.48 6.76 -19.50
N THR A 119 -7.35 7.31 -19.00
CA THR A 119 -7.33 8.62 -18.33
C THR A 119 -6.57 9.65 -19.18
N PRO A 120 -6.88 10.95 -19.03
CA PRO A 120 -6.14 12.01 -19.71
C PRO A 120 -4.62 12.00 -19.42
N ALA A 121 -4.21 11.50 -18.25
CA ALA A 121 -2.79 11.42 -17.87
C ALA A 121 -2.01 10.37 -18.67
N ALA A 122 -2.66 9.34 -19.19
CA ALA A 122 -2.07 8.36 -20.09
C ALA A 122 -2.01 8.85 -21.54
N GLY A 123 -2.86 9.80 -21.91
CA GLY A 123 -3.03 10.28 -23.28
C GLY A 123 -3.80 9.28 -24.14
N SER A 124 -3.34 8.04 -24.21
CA SER A 124 -4.02 6.93 -24.88
C SER A 124 -3.74 5.60 -24.20
N THR A 125 -4.55 4.61 -24.50
CA THR A 125 -4.46 3.24 -24.00
C THR A 125 -4.56 2.25 -25.15
N VAL A 126 -3.74 1.23 -25.12
CA VAL A 126 -3.88 0.06 -25.99
C VAL A 126 -4.26 -1.15 -25.13
N ILE A 127 -5.30 -1.85 -25.54
CA ILE A 127 -5.70 -3.13 -24.97
C ILE A 127 -5.47 -4.21 -26.03
N ASP A 128 -4.54 -5.13 -25.76
CA ASP A 128 -4.19 -6.24 -26.65
C ASP A 128 -4.54 -7.56 -25.97
N LEU A 129 -5.63 -8.20 -26.42
CA LEU A 129 -6.14 -9.44 -25.85
C LEU A 129 -6.46 -10.45 -26.96
N GLU A 130 -6.08 -11.70 -26.75
CA GLU A 130 -6.30 -12.79 -27.72
C GLU A 130 -5.77 -12.49 -29.13
N GLY A 131 -4.77 -11.60 -29.22
CA GLY A 131 -4.17 -11.13 -30.48
C GLY A 131 -4.95 -10.01 -31.17
N GLU A 132 -6.03 -9.51 -30.60
CA GLU A 132 -6.75 -8.33 -31.08
C GLU A 132 -6.28 -7.08 -30.31
N THR A 133 -5.88 -6.04 -31.04
CA THR A 133 -5.36 -4.79 -30.47
C THR A 133 -6.37 -3.65 -30.67
N HIS A 134 -6.75 -3.02 -29.57
CA HIS A 134 -7.68 -1.88 -29.55
C HIS A 134 -6.97 -0.64 -29.02
N TYR A 135 -6.97 0.45 -29.80
CA TYR A 135 -6.51 1.77 -29.38
C TYR A 135 -7.70 2.62 -28.90
N ALA A 136 -7.54 3.30 -27.77
CA ALA A 136 -8.56 4.14 -27.19
C ALA A 136 -7.95 5.32 -26.43
N GLU A 137 -8.60 6.46 -26.44
CA GLU A 137 -8.34 7.59 -25.53
C GLU A 137 -9.35 7.57 -24.38
N THR A 138 -10.56 7.07 -24.65
CA THR A 138 -11.65 6.92 -23.70
C THR A 138 -12.30 5.53 -23.83
N LEU A 139 -13.15 5.16 -22.87
CA LEU A 139 -13.92 3.92 -22.93
C LEU A 139 -14.84 3.85 -24.17
N ASP A 140 -15.30 4.99 -24.65
CA ASP A 140 -16.23 5.06 -25.81
C ASP A 140 -15.54 4.69 -27.15
N ASP A 141 -14.21 4.77 -27.21
CA ASP A 141 -13.44 4.39 -28.40
C ASP A 141 -13.28 2.87 -28.51
N LEU A 142 -13.56 2.13 -27.43
CA LEU A 142 -13.44 0.67 -27.39
C LEU A 142 -14.69 -0.03 -27.97
N PRO A 143 -14.57 -1.26 -28.44
CA PRO A 143 -15.71 -2.08 -28.84
C PRO A 143 -16.78 -2.19 -27.75
N PRO A 144 -18.07 -2.37 -28.13
CA PRO A 144 -19.19 -2.40 -27.17
C PRO A 144 -19.03 -3.36 -26.00
N ILE A 145 -18.36 -4.49 -26.19
CA ILE A 145 -18.11 -5.50 -25.14
C ILE A 145 -17.40 -4.90 -23.91
N PHE A 146 -16.50 -3.93 -24.08
CA PHE A 146 -15.81 -3.28 -22.95
C PHE A 146 -16.78 -2.45 -22.11
N ARG A 147 -17.71 -1.72 -22.76
CA ARG A 147 -18.76 -0.96 -22.05
C ARG A 147 -19.75 -1.88 -21.34
N GLU A 148 -20.08 -3.02 -21.98
CA GLU A 148 -20.95 -4.04 -21.37
C GLU A 148 -20.32 -4.63 -20.11
N VAL A 149 -19.01 -4.91 -20.14
CA VAL A 149 -18.25 -5.37 -18.97
C VAL A 149 -18.19 -4.31 -17.88
N ALA A 150 -17.89 -3.05 -18.22
CA ALA A 150 -17.87 -1.94 -17.26
C ALA A 150 -19.23 -1.76 -16.58
N ALA A 151 -20.32 -1.71 -17.36
CA ALA A 151 -21.67 -1.58 -16.82
C ALA A 151 -22.08 -2.77 -15.94
N ALA A 152 -21.66 -3.98 -16.30
CA ALA A 152 -21.92 -5.18 -15.49
C ALA A 152 -21.12 -5.17 -14.19
N TYR A 153 -19.91 -4.63 -14.19
CA TYR A 153 -19.08 -4.46 -13.01
C TYR A 153 -19.73 -3.49 -12.01
N ASP A 154 -20.14 -2.31 -12.48
CA ASP A 154 -20.83 -1.31 -11.67
C ASP A 154 -22.14 -1.88 -11.09
N ALA A 155 -22.92 -2.59 -11.91
CA ALA A 155 -24.15 -3.24 -11.47
C ALA A 155 -23.90 -4.34 -10.42
N ALA A 156 -22.82 -5.10 -10.55
CA ALA A 156 -22.44 -6.14 -9.58
C ALA A 156 -22.06 -5.52 -8.23
N LEU A 157 -21.30 -4.44 -8.21
CA LEU A 157 -20.93 -3.74 -6.98
C LEU A 157 -22.15 -3.08 -6.32
N GLU A 158 -23.06 -2.50 -7.11
CA GLU A 158 -24.27 -1.90 -6.56
C GLU A 158 -25.23 -2.96 -5.97
N GLU A 159 -25.47 -4.05 -6.70
CA GLU A 159 -26.35 -5.13 -6.25
C GLU A 159 -25.80 -5.87 -5.02
N GLY A 160 -24.49 -6.21 -5.04
CA GLY A 160 -23.88 -7.07 -4.02
C GLY A 160 -23.27 -6.33 -2.85
N ALA A 161 -22.93 -5.06 -3.00
CA ALA A 161 -22.21 -4.29 -2.00
C ALA A 161 -22.85 -2.94 -1.66
N ARG A 162 -23.94 -2.55 -2.32
CA ARG A 162 -24.59 -1.23 -2.11
C ARG A 162 -23.57 -0.08 -2.21
N LEU A 163 -22.73 -0.13 -3.24
CA LEU A 163 -21.57 0.74 -3.40
C LEU A 163 -21.91 2.23 -3.20
N SER A 164 -22.96 2.71 -3.86
CA SER A 164 -23.39 4.13 -3.81
C SER A 164 -23.81 4.56 -2.40
N ASP A 165 -24.57 3.73 -1.69
CA ASP A 165 -25.00 3.99 -0.32
C ASP A 165 -23.80 4.04 0.63
N LEU A 166 -22.88 3.07 0.51
CA LEU A 166 -21.72 2.95 1.37
C LEU A 166 -20.74 4.11 1.12
N GLN A 167 -20.47 4.46 -0.13
CA GLN A 167 -19.64 5.63 -0.45
C GLN A 167 -20.27 6.94 0.05
N THR A 168 -21.60 7.06 0.00
CA THR A 168 -22.31 8.22 0.55
C THR A 168 -22.12 8.32 2.06
N ALA A 169 -22.30 7.22 2.78
CA ALA A 169 -22.06 7.16 4.24
C ALA A 169 -20.60 7.49 4.61
N ILE A 170 -19.65 7.00 3.81
CA ILE A 170 -18.20 7.29 3.98
C ILE A 170 -17.93 8.79 3.78
N ARG A 171 -18.46 9.42 2.71
CA ARG A 171 -18.31 10.87 2.47
C ARG A 171 -18.91 11.72 3.59
N MET A 172 -20.01 11.27 4.16
CA MET A 172 -20.69 11.93 5.30
C MET A 172 -20.05 11.61 6.65
N ARG A 173 -19.07 10.71 6.69
CA ARG A 173 -18.45 10.17 7.91
C ARG A 173 -19.46 9.61 8.91
N ASP A 174 -20.55 9.03 8.39
CA ASP A 174 -21.62 8.41 9.15
C ASP A 174 -21.21 6.98 9.55
N ALA A 175 -20.42 6.86 10.62
CA ALA A 175 -19.91 5.58 11.08
C ALA A 175 -21.02 4.55 11.43
N PRO A 176 -22.15 4.91 12.09
CA PRO A 176 -23.26 3.98 12.29
C PRO A 176 -23.84 3.44 10.99
N ARG A 177 -24.04 4.30 9.98
CA ARG A 177 -24.57 3.90 8.67
C ARG A 177 -23.57 3.02 7.91
N VAL A 178 -22.29 3.34 7.95
CA VAL A 178 -21.23 2.49 7.37
C VAL A 178 -21.30 1.09 8.00
N ALA A 179 -21.35 0.99 9.32
CA ALA A 179 -21.41 -0.29 10.02
C ALA A 179 -22.68 -1.08 9.70
N GLU A 180 -23.84 -0.42 9.60
CA GLU A 180 -25.12 -1.04 9.23
C GLU A 180 -25.05 -1.71 7.84
N ILE A 181 -24.44 -1.02 6.86
CA ILE A 181 -24.30 -1.52 5.50
C ILE A 181 -23.23 -2.61 5.42
N TRP A 182 -22.07 -2.39 6.07
CA TRP A 182 -20.90 -3.24 5.96
C TRP A 182 -21.02 -4.58 6.69
N ALA A 183 -21.68 -4.62 7.84
CA ALA A 183 -21.76 -5.82 8.66
C ALA A 183 -22.40 -7.04 7.97
N PRO A 184 -23.50 -6.91 7.23
CA PRO A 184 -24.04 -8.01 6.41
C PRO A 184 -23.05 -8.45 5.33
N ILE A 185 -22.40 -7.51 4.65
CA ILE A 185 -21.44 -7.79 3.56
C ILE A 185 -20.29 -8.65 4.08
N VAL A 186 -19.74 -8.33 5.26
CA VAL A 186 -18.68 -9.15 5.88
C VAL A 186 -19.15 -10.58 6.12
N ARG A 187 -20.37 -10.77 6.62
CA ARG A 187 -20.92 -12.12 6.94
C ARG A 187 -21.18 -12.95 5.70
N ASP A 188 -21.63 -12.31 4.63
CA ASP A 188 -22.06 -12.98 3.41
C ASP A 188 -20.90 -13.27 2.45
N TRP A 189 -19.82 -12.46 2.49
CA TRP A 189 -18.79 -12.45 1.48
C TRP A 189 -17.37 -12.80 1.98
N ASP A 190 -17.13 -12.98 3.28
CA ASP A 190 -15.78 -13.30 3.79
C ASP A 190 -15.17 -14.56 3.13
N GLU A 191 -15.99 -15.59 2.88
CA GLU A 191 -15.52 -16.87 2.34
C GLU A 191 -15.51 -16.93 0.80
N ARG A 192 -15.60 -15.78 0.11
CA ARG A 192 -15.61 -15.69 -1.34
C ARG A 192 -14.45 -14.91 -1.91
N THR A 193 -13.98 -15.34 -3.10
CA THR A 193 -13.04 -14.53 -3.91
C THR A 193 -13.78 -13.39 -4.58
N PHE A 194 -13.02 -12.35 -4.94
CA PHE A 194 -13.57 -11.26 -5.75
C PHE A 194 -14.05 -11.74 -7.12
N TYR A 195 -13.27 -12.63 -7.76
CA TYR A 195 -13.68 -13.22 -9.05
C TYR A 195 -15.00 -13.98 -8.94
N ASP A 196 -15.14 -14.86 -7.93
CA ASP A 196 -16.40 -15.60 -7.72
C ASP A 196 -17.60 -14.65 -7.51
N PHE A 197 -17.41 -13.59 -6.72
CA PHE A 197 -18.44 -12.58 -6.53
C PHE A 197 -18.90 -11.96 -7.87
N ILE A 198 -17.93 -11.48 -8.67
CA ILE A 198 -18.23 -10.83 -9.95
C ILE A 198 -18.93 -11.78 -10.91
N VAL A 199 -18.36 -12.96 -11.18
CA VAL A 199 -18.91 -13.90 -12.17
C VAL A 199 -20.22 -14.56 -11.73
N SER A 200 -20.50 -14.61 -10.43
CA SER A 200 -21.75 -15.11 -9.89
C SER A 200 -22.85 -14.05 -9.79
N SER A 201 -22.52 -12.78 -9.97
CA SER A 201 -23.50 -11.69 -9.96
C SER A 201 -24.54 -11.83 -11.08
N ARG A 202 -25.73 -11.28 -10.87
CA ARG A 202 -26.80 -11.34 -11.88
C ARG A 202 -26.36 -10.68 -13.19
N ALA A 203 -25.62 -9.57 -13.12
CA ALA A 203 -25.15 -8.85 -14.28
C ALA A 203 -24.19 -9.69 -15.13
N PHE A 204 -23.17 -10.33 -14.52
CA PHE A 204 -22.20 -11.15 -15.27
C PHE A 204 -22.75 -12.51 -15.70
N ARG A 205 -23.75 -13.07 -15.01
CA ARG A 205 -24.43 -14.31 -15.47
C ARG A 205 -25.20 -14.11 -16.75
N ALA A 206 -25.64 -12.91 -17.06
CA ALA A 206 -26.32 -12.57 -18.30
C ALA A 206 -25.35 -12.40 -19.48
N LEU A 207 -24.04 -12.32 -19.24
CA LEU A 207 -23.01 -12.11 -20.23
C LEU A 207 -22.30 -13.42 -20.63
N SER A 208 -21.62 -13.39 -21.80
CA SER A 208 -20.87 -14.54 -22.29
C SER A 208 -19.56 -14.77 -21.51
N PHE A 209 -18.95 -15.94 -21.71
CA PHE A 209 -17.65 -16.24 -21.14
C PHE A 209 -16.58 -15.22 -21.59
N ARG A 210 -16.60 -14.74 -22.84
CA ARG A 210 -15.68 -13.72 -23.33
C ARG A 210 -15.71 -12.41 -22.52
N HIS A 211 -16.85 -11.98 -22.02
CA HIS A 211 -16.93 -10.82 -21.14
C HIS A 211 -16.21 -11.05 -19.81
N ARG A 212 -16.28 -12.27 -19.26
CA ARG A 212 -15.61 -12.63 -18.00
C ARG A 212 -14.09 -12.69 -18.19
N GLU A 213 -13.63 -13.25 -19.30
CA GLU A 213 -12.22 -13.26 -19.68
C GLU A 213 -11.69 -11.84 -19.84
N LEU A 214 -12.41 -10.98 -20.54
CA LEU A 214 -12.06 -9.59 -20.69
C LEU A 214 -11.94 -8.88 -19.34
N PHE A 215 -12.89 -9.07 -18.44
CA PHE A 215 -12.82 -8.54 -17.08
C PHE A 215 -11.59 -9.07 -16.34
N GLY A 216 -11.35 -10.36 -16.37
CA GLY A 216 -10.24 -11.01 -15.67
C GLY A 216 -8.87 -10.57 -16.16
N GLN A 217 -8.72 -10.30 -17.46
CA GLN A 217 -7.42 -9.96 -18.08
C GLN A 217 -7.09 -8.47 -18.01
N VAL A 218 -8.09 -7.58 -17.98
CA VAL A 218 -7.88 -6.11 -18.06
C VAL A 218 -7.99 -5.42 -16.70
N GLY A 219 -8.53 -6.06 -15.68
CA GLY A 219 -8.83 -5.47 -14.37
C GLY A 219 -7.70 -4.62 -13.77
N PHE A 220 -8.03 -3.50 -13.18
CA PHE A 220 -7.16 -2.52 -12.48
C PHE A 220 -5.84 -2.11 -13.15
N GLY A 221 -5.72 -2.30 -14.46
CA GLY A 221 -4.54 -1.88 -15.20
C GLY A 221 -3.28 -2.74 -15.00
N THR A 222 -3.40 -3.90 -14.36
CA THR A 222 -2.30 -4.86 -14.20
C THR A 222 -2.65 -6.26 -14.70
N GLY A 223 -3.91 -6.47 -15.12
CA GLY A 223 -4.46 -7.79 -15.43
C GLY A 223 -4.62 -8.65 -14.17
N GLY A 224 -5.09 -9.88 -14.32
CA GLY A 224 -5.04 -10.86 -13.25
C GLY A 224 -6.17 -10.79 -12.20
N TRP A 225 -7.38 -10.39 -12.61
CA TRP A 225 -8.59 -10.48 -11.80
C TRP A 225 -9.39 -11.76 -12.04
N ASP A 226 -8.76 -12.71 -12.68
CA ASP A 226 -9.29 -14.05 -12.94
C ASP A 226 -9.05 -14.99 -11.75
N SER A 227 -9.16 -16.29 -12.00
CA SER A 227 -8.97 -17.32 -10.97
C SER A 227 -7.55 -17.41 -10.40
N ASP A 228 -6.53 -16.86 -11.07
CA ASP A 228 -5.16 -16.75 -10.52
C ASP A 228 -5.01 -15.65 -9.46
N PHE A 229 -6.05 -14.84 -9.28
CA PHE A 229 -6.12 -13.80 -8.26
C PHE A 229 -7.16 -14.15 -7.18
N PRO A 230 -6.87 -15.08 -6.27
CA PRO A 230 -7.84 -15.63 -5.33
C PRO A 230 -8.08 -14.72 -4.11
N ASN A 231 -7.93 -13.41 -4.25
CA ASN A 231 -8.10 -12.48 -3.13
C ASN A 231 -9.56 -12.44 -2.66
N SER A 232 -9.71 -12.25 -1.35
CA SER A 232 -11.00 -12.07 -0.71
C SER A 232 -11.81 -10.96 -1.38
N MET A 233 -13.10 -11.20 -1.57
CA MET A 233 -14.05 -10.19 -2.02
C MET A 233 -13.96 -8.91 -1.17
N LEU A 234 -13.89 -9.05 0.15
CA LEU A 234 -13.87 -7.92 1.09
C LEU A 234 -12.63 -7.04 0.91
N GLU A 235 -11.48 -7.64 0.59
CA GLU A 235 -10.24 -6.87 0.40
C GLU A 235 -10.36 -5.94 -0.81
N ILE A 236 -10.87 -6.45 -1.90
CA ILE A 236 -11.00 -5.66 -3.14
C ILE A 236 -12.15 -4.65 -3.03
N LEU A 237 -13.23 -5.05 -2.39
CA LEU A 237 -14.36 -4.14 -2.18
C LEU A 237 -13.96 -2.91 -1.35
N ARG A 238 -13.06 -3.06 -0.36
CA ARG A 238 -12.52 -1.92 0.41
C ARG A 238 -11.85 -0.88 -0.49
N VAL A 239 -11.12 -1.35 -1.51
CA VAL A 239 -10.48 -0.46 -2.49
C VAL A 239 -11.53 0.37 -3.24
N ALA A 240 -12.58 -0.29 -3.75
CA ALA A 240 -13.64 0.38 -4.50
C ALA A 240 -14.44 1.36 -3.63
N VAL A 241 -14.86 0.95 -2.42
CA VAL A 241 -15.71 1.81 -1.57
C VAL A 241 -14.99 3.02 -0.99
N THR A 242 -13.67 2.99 -0.89
CA THR A 242 -12.87 4.12 -0.39
C THR A 242 -12.16 4.90 -1.50
N GLY A 243 -12.46 4.60 -2.77
CA GLY A 243 -11.94 5.33 -3.93
C GLY A 243 -10.42 5.25 -4.09
N GLN A 244 -9.82 4.10 -3.70
CA GLN A 244 -8.37 3.91 -3.83
C GLN A 244 -7.94 3.63 -5.27
N ASP A 245 -8.85 3.19 -6.11
CA ASP A 245 -8.67 2.98 -7.55
C ASP A 245 -8.92 4.24 -8.39
N GLU A 246 -9.37 5.33 -7.75
CA GLU A 246 -9.72 6.59 -8.41
C GLU A 246 -8.69 7.69 -8.13
N ASN A 247 -8.57 8.64 -9.06
CA ASN A 247 -7.80 9.88 -8.88
C ASN A 247 -6.38 9.67 -8.32
N GLN A 248 -5.74 8.61 -8.77
CA GLN A 248 -4.41 8.25 -8.33
C GLN A 248 -3.38 9.25 -8.84
N ARG A 249 -2.38 9.51 -8.00
CA ARG A 249 -1.28 10.43 -8.28
C ARG A 249 0.06 9.71 -8.11
N LEU A 250 1.08 10.22 -8.75
CA LEU A 250 2.48 9.86 -8.50
C LEU A 250 3.23 11.04 -7.88
N VAL A 251 4.27 10.74 -7.11
CA VAL A 251 5.18 11.74 -6.56
C VAL A 251 6.27 12.05 -7.58
N VAL A 252 6.43 13.33 -7.91
CA VAL A 252 7.45 13.76 -8.88
C VAL A 252 8.85 13.62 -8.28
N GLY A 253 9.76 12.99 -9.01
CA GLY A 253 11.14 12.75 -8.55
C GLY A 253 11.30 11.57 -7.58
N GLY A 254 10.22 10.79 -7.36
CA GLY A 254 10.24 9.54 -6.58
C GLY A 254 9.63 9.66 -5.20
N VAL A 255 8.85 8.63 -4.83
CA VAL A 255 8.14 8.59 -3.55
C VAL A 255 9.09 8.43 -2.35
N GLU A 256 10.29 7.93 -2.55
CA GLU A 256 11.30 7.78 -1.49
C GLU A 256 11.64 9.11 -0.78
N GLN A 257 11.37 10.24 -1.43
CA GLN A 257 11.52 11.57 -0.81
C GLN A 257 10.69 11.71 0.48
N VAL A 258 9.50 11.09 0.55
CA VAL A 258 8.61 11.20 1.70
C VAL A 258 9.21 10.56 2.96
N PRO A 259 9.59 9.26 2.98
CA PRO A 259 10.25 8.66 4.14
C PRO A 259 11.59 9.32 4.47
N GLN A 260 12.39 9.71 3.47
CA GLN A 260 13.65 10.40 3.68
C GLN A 260 13.48 11.78 4.33
N ALA A 261 12.42 12.49 3.95
CA ALA A 261 12.07 13.76 4.58
C ALA A 261 11.62 13.56 6.03
N LEU A 262 10.71 12.63 6.32
CA LEU A 262 10.25 12.36 7.69
C LEU A 262 11.41 12.01 8.63
N TRP A 263 12.42 11.29 8.15
CA TRP A 263 13.63 10.98 8.93
C TRP A 263 14.38 12.24 9.37
N ARG A 264 14.35 13.31 8.56
CA ARG A 264 15.10 14.56 8.79
C ARG A 264 14.23 15.75 9.17
N HIS A 265 12.92 15.61 9.16
CA HIS A 265 11.99 16.69 9.45
C HIS A 265 11.95 16.99 10.95
N ALA A 266 12.06 18.27 11.31
CA ALA A 266 11.87 18.75 12.67
C ALA A 266 10.41 19.22 12.82
N PRO A 267 9.60 18.60 13.70
CA PRO A 267 8.23 19.05 13.95
C PRO A 267 8.20 20.45 14.58
N GLU A 268 7.16 21.21 14.27
CA GLU A 268 6.94 22.53 14.88
C GLU A 268 6.67 22.48 16.40
N ARG A 269 6.16 21.35 16.90
CA ARG A 269 5.80 21.16 18.31
C ARG A 269 6.35 19.85 18.82
N LEU A 270 7.12 19.93 19.87
CA LEU A 270 7.70 18.80 20.60
C LEU A 270 7.37 18.93 22.09
N ALA A 271 6.87 17.87 22.71
CA ALA A 271 6.47 17.91 24.12
C ALA A 271 7.67 17.95 25.09
N HIS A 272 8.85 17.49 24.68
CA HIS A 272 10.01 17.31 25.56
C HIS A 272 11.34 17.71 24.93
N TRP A 273 11.53 17.41 23.66
CA TRP A 273 12.80 17.62 22.96
C TRP A 273 13.01 19.10 22.60
N PRO A 274 14.27 19.57 22.50
CA PRO A 274 14.55 20.90 22.00
C PRO A 274 14.00 21.12 20.58
N ASP A 275 13.65 22.37 20.27
CA ASP A 275 13.24 22.75 18.92
C ASP A 275 14.31 22.34 17.89
N GLY A 276 13.86 21.88 16.74
CA GLY A 276 14.74 21.39 15.68
C GLY A 276 15.18 19.92 15.83
N THR A 277 14.73 19.21 16.88
CA THR A 277 15.01 17.77 17.02
C THR A 277 14.33 16.97 15.91
N THR A 278 15.08 16.05 15.31
CA THR A 278 14.62 15.15 14.25
C THR A 278 14.78 13.69 14.67
N LEU A 279 14.10 12.77 13.97
CA LEU A 279 14.35 11.33 14.17
C LEU A 279 15.81 10.97 13.93
N ALA A 280 16.42 11.53 12.90
CA ALA A 280 17.85 11.35 12.62
C ALA A 280 18.72 11.75 13.82
N ALA A 281 18.46 12.92 14.41
CA ALA A 281 19.23 13.42 15.55
C ALA A 281 19.10 12.51 16.77
N LEU A 282 17.89 12.05 17.09
CA LEU A 282 17.64 11.12 18.22
C LEU A 282 18.32 9.76 18.02
N ASN A 283 18.56 9.35 16.78
CA ASN A 283 19.20 8.08 16.44
C ASN A 283 20.69 8.24 16.07
N GLY A 284 21.30 9.40 16.33
CA GLY A 284 22.72 9.65 16.05
C GLY A 284 23.06 9.66 14.55
N GLY A 285 22.11 10.01 13.69
CA GLY A 285 22.25 10.15 12.24
C GLY A 285 21.98 8.88 11.44
N ALA A 286 21.83 7.70 12.08
CA ALA A 286 21.59 6.43 11.40
C ALA A 286 20.65 5.52 12.21
N THR A 287 19.93 4.64 11.52
CA THR A 287 19.15 3.58 12.17
C THR A 287 20.07 2.53 12.81
N ARG A 288 19.56 1.83 13.82
CA ARG A 288 20.22 0.62 14.33
C ARG A 288 20.18 -0.50 13.27
N PRO A 289 21.11 -1.45 13.32
CA PRO A 289 21.09 -2.62 12.45
C PRO A 289 19.80 -3.43 12.60
N GLY A 290 19.42 -4.17 11.55
CA GLY A 290 18.23 -5.00 11.56
C GLY A 290 18.14 -5.96 12.75
N VAL A 291 16.93 -6.18 13.25
CA VAL A 291 16.64 -7.04 14.39
C VAL A 291 16.68 -8.51 13.99
N THR A 292 17.26 -9.34 14.84
CA THR A 292 17.31 -10.80 14.69
C THR A 292 16.56 -11.55 15.79
N ARG A 293 16.29 -10.89 16.95
CA ARG A 293 15.55 -11.52 18.04
C ARG A 293 14.70 -10.52 18.82
N ILE A 294 13.49 -10.94 19.22
CA ILE A 294 12.58 -10.22 20.10
C ILE A 294 12.10 -11.20 21.18
N ALA A 295 12.34 -10.91 22.44
CA ALA A 295 11.96 -11.79 23.54
C ALA A 295 11.54 -11.01 24.79
N ARG A 296 10.78 -11.64 25.70
CA ARG A 296 10.44 -11.09 27.00
C ARG A 296 11.61 -11.21 27.97
N GLU A 297 11.95 -10.13 28.65
CA GLU A 297 12.90 -10.13 29.77
C GLU A 297 12.31 -9.40 30.98
N GLY A 298 11.63 -10.13 31.85
CA GLY A 298 10.88 -9.56 32.97
C GLY A 298 9.73 -8.68 32.45
N ASP A 299 9.66 -7.44 32.91
CA ASP A 299 8.63 -6.50 32.45
C ASP A 299 8.96 -5.80 31.10
N ALA A 300 10.20 -5.96 30.62
CA ALA A 300 10.68 -5.35 29.39
C ALA A 300 10.66 -6.33 28.21
N ILE A 301 10.78 -5.78 27.00
CA ILE A 301 11.03 -6.54 25.78
C ILE A 301 12.49 -6.29 25.36
N ALA A 302 13.24 -7.37 25.18
CA ALA A 302 14.60 -7.36 24.69
C ALA A 302 14.59 -7.44 23.15
N VAL A 303 15.31 -6.54 22.50
CA VAL A 303 15.52 -6.51 21.07
C VAL A 303 17.00 -6.71 20.78
N THR A 304 17.35 -7.75 20.03
CA THR A 304 18.72 -8.07 19.63
C THR A 304 18.90 -7.76 18.14
N ASP A 305 19.94 -6.99 17.82
CA ASP A 305 20.29 -6.67 16.44
C ASP A 305 21.16 -7.76 15.79
N ARG A 306 21.40 -7.67 14.48
CA ARG A 306 22.19 -8.63 13.71
C ARG A 306 23.69 -8.70 14.11
N TRP A 307 24.15 -7.80 14.95
CA TRP A 307 25.50 -7.83 15.51
C TRP A 307 25.54 -8.41 16.93
N GLY A 308 24.38 -8.91 17.43
CA GLY A 308 24.25 -9.54 18.75
C GLY A 308 24.10 -8.53 19.90
N ARG A 309 23.92 -7.24 19.61
CA ARG A 309 23.67 -6.24 20.65
C ARG A 309 22.21 -6.28 21.08
N THR A 310 21.99 -6.52 22.37
CA THR A 310 20.65 -6.55 22.98
C THR A 310 20.40 -5.29 23.78
N GLU A 311 19.22 -4.68 23.56
CA GLU A 311 18.72 -3.54 24.32
C GLU A 311 17.30 -3.85 24.81
N ARG A 312 16.91 -3.25 25.95
CA ARG A 312 15.60 -3.45 26.60
C ARG A 312 14.71 -2.22 26.39
N PHE A 313 13.42 -2.47 26.17
CA PHE A 313 12.42 -1.45 25.93
C PHE A 313 11.13 -1.76 26.66
N ASP A 314 10.44 -0.70 27.13
CA ASP A 314 9.11 -0.81 27.71
C ASP A 314 8.03 -1.07 26.64
N ALA A 315 8.28 -0.62 25.40
CA ALA A 315 7.43 -0.86 24.25
C ALA A 315 8.26 -1.08 22.99
N VAL A 316 7.78 -1.98 22.12
CA VAL A 316 8.35 -2.30 20.81
C VAL A 316 7.23 -2.22 19.77
N ILE A 317 7.48 -1.60 18.63
CA ILE A 317 6.57 -1.58 17.48
C ILE A 317 7.23 -2.36 16.36
N ALA A 318 6.64 -3.49 15.97
CA ALA A 318 7.03 -4.24 14.78
C ALA A 318 6.28 -3.70 13.55
N THR A 319 7.04 -3.20 12.56
CA THR A 319 6.50 -2.63 11.32
C THR A 319 6.94 -3.41 10.09
N CYS A 320 7.73 -4.47 10.29
CA CYS A 320 8.12 -5.40 9.25
C CYS A 320 6.95 -6.33 8.89
N GLN A 321 7.05 -6.96 7.71
CA GLN A 321 6.03 -7.93 7.31
C GLN A 321 5.89 -9.06 8.33
N SER A 322 4.65 -9.51 8.55
CA SER A 322 4.30 -10.51 9.56
C SER A 322 5.13 -11.80 9.46
N TRP A 323 5.41 -12.28 8.24
CA TRP A 323 6.25 -13.48 8.05
C TRP A 323 7.68 -13.34 8.56
N LEU A 324 8.23 -12.13 8.60
CA LEU A 324 9.57 -11.94 9.17
C LEU A 324 9.60 -12.20 10.68
N LEU A 325 8.49 -11.94 11.38
CA LEU A 325 8.36 -12.26 12.82
C LEU A 325 8.29 -13.77 13.09
N THR A 326 7.86 -14.58 12.11
CA THR A 326 7.74 -16.03 12.25
C THR A 326 8.87 -16.81 11.56
N THR A 327 9.75 -16.13 10.81
CA THR A 327 10.80 -16.79 10.01
C THR A 327 12.20 -16.23 10.23
N ALA A 328 12.41 -14.93 9.99
CA ALA A 328 13.73 -14.31 9.98
C ALA A 328 14.12 -13.69 11.33
N ILE A 329 13.15 -13.28 12.13
CA ILE A 329 13.34 -12.75 13.47
C ILE A 329 12.95 -13.84 14.47
N GLU A 330 13.87 -14.25 15.33
CA GLU A 330 13.56 -15.16 16.45
C GLU A 330 12.65 -14.44 17.44
N THR A 331 11.33 -14.51 17.18
CA THR A 331 10.31 -13.87 18.01
C THR A 331 9.78 -14.90 19.00
N GLU A 332 9.82 -14.56 20.29
CA GLU A 332 9.28 -15.44 21.33
C GLU A 332 7.75 -15.52 21.21
N GLU A 333 7.24 -16.74 20.96
CA GLU A 333 5.79 -16.97 20.71
C GLU A 333 4.90 -16.51 21.89
N SER A 334 5.40 -16.57 23.13
CA SER A 334 4.66 -16.16 24.32
C SER A 334 4.28 -14.66 24.34
N LEU A 335 4.92 -13.84 23.50
CA LEU A 335 4.56 -12.44 23.29
C LEU A 335 3.19 -12.25 22.63
N PHE A 336 2.63 -13.30 22.04
CA PHE A 336 1.34 -13.30 21.37
C PHE A 336 0.45 -14.43 21.89
N ASP A 337 -0.87 -14.25 21.83
CA ASP A 337 -1.75 -15.40 21.92
C ASP A 337 -1.60 -16.28 20.67
N HIS A 338 -1.84 -17.58 20.81
CA HIS A 338 -1.65 -18.54 19.72
C HIS A 338 -2.50 -18.22 18.48
N LYS A 339 -3.69 -17.64 18.64
CA LYS A 339 -4.56 -17.28 17.51
C LYS A 339 -3.99 -16.08 16.73
N LEU A 340 -3.34 -15.15 17.41
CA LEU A 340 -2.64 -14.03 16.77
C LEU A 340 -1.36 -14.52 16.08
N TRP A 341 -0.58 -15.39 16.76
CA TRP A 341 0.60 -16.02 16.15
C TRP A 341 0.23 -16.72 14.83
N MET A 342 -0.86 -17.49 14.83
CA MET A 342 -1.35 -18.13 13.63
C MET A 342 -1.83 -17.12 12.57
N ALA A 343 -2.36 -15.97 12.96
CA ALA A 343 -2.73 -14.94 12.00
C ALA A 343 -1.51 -14.32 11.31
N LEU A 344 -0.41 -14.10 12.04
CA LEU A 344 0.86 -13.64 11.49
C LEU A 344 1.44 -14.68 10.49
N ASP A 345 1.48 -15.95 10.89
CA ASP A 345 2.03 -17.03 10.09
C ASP A 345 1.20 -17.32 8.81
N ARG A 346 -0.14 -17.19 8.90
CA ARG A 346 -1.07 -17.46 7.79
C ARG A 346 -1.37 -16.25 6.90
N THR A 347 -0.83 -15.10 7.21
CA THR A 347 -0.90 -13.94 6.31
C THR A 347 -0.29 -14.33 4.97
N ARG A 348 -0.99 -14.01 3.86
CA ARG A 348 -0.48 -14.30 2.52
C ARG A 348 0.07 -13.03 1.89
N TYR A 349 1.26 -13.14 1.30
CA TYR A 349 1.84 -12.07 0.49
C TYR A 349 1.77 -12.42 -1.00
N MET A 350 1.49 -11.40 -1.80
CA MET A 350 1.46 -11.49 -3.25
C MET A 350 2.85 -11.26 -3.82
N GLN A 351 3.15 -11.95 -4.89
CA GLN A 351 4.32 -11.71 -5.72
C GLN A 351 4.07 -10.49 -6.61
N SER A 352 5.11 -9.71 -6.84
CA SER A 352 5.06 -8.61 -7.82
C SER A 352 6.45 -8.31 -8.38
N SER A 353 6.50 -8.17 -9.69
CA SER A 353 7.70 -7.83 -10.43
C SER A 353 7.46 -6.61 -11.31
N LYS A 354 8.47 -5.74 -11.39
CA LYS A 354 8.51 -4.62 -12.32
C LYS A 354 9.87 -4.56 -13.00
N THR A 355 9.88 -4.15 -14.27
CA THR A 355 11.10 -3.91 -15.04
C THR A 355 10.98 -2.57 -15.74
N PHE A 356 11.96 -1.70 -15.53
CA PHE A 356 11.99 -0.34 -16.06
C PHE A 356 13.18 -0.13 -16.98
N VAL A 357 12.98 0.70 -17.99
CA VAL A 357 14.04 1.26 -18.84
C VAL A 357 13.88 2.78 -18.92
N MET A 358 14.99 3.49 -18.98
CA MET A 358 15.03 4.89 -19.36
C MET A 358 15.15 4.98 -20.87
N VAL A 359 14.49 5.96 -21.47
CA VAL A 359 14.55 6.23 -22.92
C VAL A 359 14.92 7.70 -23.16
N ASP A 360 15.56 7.96 -24.30
CA ASP A 360 16.11 9.28 -24.66
C ASP A 360 15.10 10.43 -24.59
N ARG A 361 13.85 10.14 -24.90
CA ARG A 361 12.72 11.07 -24.87
C ARG A 361 11.39 10.31 -24.78
N PRO A 362 10.27 10.97 -24.46
CA PRO A 362 8.94 10.35 -24.50
C PRO A 362 8.45 10.15 -25.95
N PHE A 363 9.15 9.29 -26.74
CA PHE A 363 8.89 9.02 -28.15
C PHE A 363 7.48 8.49 -28.42
N TRP A 364 6.84 7.89 -27.43
CA TRP A 364 5.47 7.39 -27.54
C TRP A 364 4.44 8.49 -27.84
N GLN A 365 4.78 9.76 -27.58
CA GLN A 365 3.94 10.92 -27.89
C GLN A 365 4.01 11.31 -29.36
N ASP A 366 4.97 10.78 -30.12
CA ASP A 366 5.00 10.97 -31.56
C ASP A 366 3.71 10.43 -32.18
N ARG A 367 3.17 11.15 -33.16
CA ARG A 367 1.93 10.74 -33.80
C ARG A 367 2.19 10.15 -35.17
N ASP A 368 1.57 8.99 -35.41
CA ASP A 368 1.53 8.38 -36.73
C ASP A 368 0.80 9.33 -37.70
N PRO A 369 1.43 9.73 -38.82
CA PRO A 369 0.87 10.72 -39.72
C PRO A 369 -0.38 10.26 -40.47
N GLU A 370 -0.61 8.94 -40.60
CA GLU A 370 -1.76 8.38 -41.32
C GLU A 370 -2.98 8.26 -40.39
N THR A 371 -2.76 7.87 -39.12
CA THR A 371 -3.84 7.57 -38.17
C THR A 371 -4.04 8.64 -37.11
N GLY A 372 -3.06 9.54 -36.91
CA GLY A 372 -3.03 10.53 -35.82
C GLY A 372 -2.84 9.95 -34.43
N ARG A 373 -2.69 8.62 -34.30
CA ARG A 373 -2.52 7.91 -33.04
C ARG A 373 -1.10 8.09 -32.50
N GLN A 374 -0.96 8.02 -31.18
CA GLN A 374 0.36 7.99 -30.55
C GLN A 374 1.14 6.74 -30.98
N ALA A 375 2.47 6.86 -31.10
CA ALA A 375 3.35 5.77 -31.52
C ALA A 375 3.28 4.57 -30.56
N MET A 376 3.15 4.85 -29.26
CA MET A 376 2.94 3.85 -28.22
C MET A 376 2.00 4.41 -27.16
N SER A 377 1.28 3.56 -26.46
CA SER A 377 0.28 3.93 -25.43
C SER A 377 0.53 3.17 -24.14
N MET A 378 -0.08 3.63 -23.05
CA MET A 378 -0.27 2.78 -21.87
C MET A 378 -0.92 1.48 -22.36
N THR A 379 -0.33 0.34 -22.02
CA THR A 379 -0.72 -0.94 -22.64
C THR A 379 -1.17 -1.94 -21.59
N LEU A 380 -2.33 -2.55 -21.82
CA LEU A 380 -2.83 -3.70 -21.09
C LEU A 380 -2.89 -4.90 -22.05
N THR A 381 -2.39 -6.06 -21.63
CA THR A 381 -2.35 -7.24 -22.49
C THR A 381 -2.36 -8.53 -21.67
N ASP A 382 -2.87 -9.60 -22.27
CA ASP A 382 -2.73 -10.98 -21.76
C ASP A 382 -1.33 -11.57 -21.99
N ARG A 383 -0.45 -10.85 -22.72
CA ARG A 383 0.95 -11.25 -22.90
C ARG A 383 1.74 -11.03 -21.61
N LEU A 384 2.98 -11.52 -21.63
CA LEU A 384 3.93 -11.51 -20.52
C LEU A 384 4.10 -10.14 -19.81
N THR A 385 3.97 -9.03 -20.54
CA THR A 385 4.15 -7.68 -19.98
C THR A 385 3.02 -7.24 -19.08
N ARG A 386 1.85 -7.76 -19.26
CA ARG A 386 0.60 -7.41 -18.55
C ARG A 386 0.28 -5.92 -18.60
N GLY A 387 0.91 -5.11 -17.79
CA GLY A 387 0.76 -3.66 -17.78
C GLY A 387 2.07 -2.96 -18.15
N THR A 388 2.07 -2.13 -19.21
CA THR A 388 3.20 -1.28 -19.59
C THR A 388 2.81 0.17 -19.40
N TYR A 389 3.58 0.90 -18.55
CA TYR A 389 3.30 2.29 -18.20
C TYR A 389 4.37 3.22 -18.74
N LEU A 390 3.96 4.41 -19.17
CA LEU A 390 4.79 5.41 -19.81
C LEU A 390 4.86 6.66 -18.92
N PHE A 391 6.06 7.06 -18.52
CA PHE A 391 6.27 8.20 -17.64
C PHE A 391 7.08 9.29 -18.35
N ASP A 392 6.39 10.35 -18.71
CA ASP A 392 7.00 11.59 -19.19
C ASP A 392 7.50 12.40 -17.98
N ASN A 393 8.75 12.77 -17.97
CA ASN A 393 9.38 13.56 -16.90
C ASN A 393 9.46 15.06 -17.19
N GLY A 394 8.82 15.50 -18.24
CA GLY A 394 8.75 16.90 -18.68
C GLY A 394 9.70 17.25 -19.82
N PRO A 395 9.59 18.47 -20.35
CA PRO A 395 10.32 18.90 -21.54
C PRO A 395 11.83 18.72 -21.42
N GLY A 396 12.44 18.10 -22.42
CA GLY A 396 13.89 17.91 -22.51
C GLY A 396 14.46 16.86 -21.56
N LYS A 397 13.61 16.12 -20.84
CA LYS A 397 14.04 15.03 -19.96
C LYS A 397 13.84 13.66 -20.62
N PRO A 398 14.67 12.67 -20.26
CA PRO A 398 14.43 11.28 -20.62
C PRO A 398 13.08 10.80 -20.12
N GLY A 399 12.43 9.91 -20.91
CA GLY A 399 11.26 9.20 -20.48
C GLY A 399 11.59 7.94 -19.69
N VAL A 400 10.61 7.38 -18.98
CA VAL A 400 10.74 6.07 -18.34
C VAL A 400 9.60 5.17 -18.78
N ILE A 401 9.92 3.94 -19.15
CA ILE A 401 8.94 2.91 -19.46
C ILE A 401 9.02 1.82 -18.39
N CYS A 402 7.94 1.60 -17.67
CA CYS A 402 7.72 0.36 -16.95
C CYS A 402 7.29 -0.70 -17.97
N LEU A 403 8.26 -1.47 -18.47
CA LEU A 403 8.01 -2.48 -19.51
C LEU A 403 7.05 -3.57 -19.04
N THR A 404 7.18 -3.97 -17.78
CA THR A 404 6.33 -5.01 -17.17
C THR A 404 5.92 -4.60 -15.77
N TYR A 405 4.65 -4.77 -15.47
CA TYR A 405 4.14 -4.79 -14.10
C TYR A 405 3.22 -6.00 -13.96
N SER A 406 3.70 -7.00 -13.27
CA SER A 406 3.04 -8.30 -13.15
C SER A 406 2.90 -8.73 -11.70
N TRP A 407 1.88 -9.55 -11.44
CA TRP A 407 1.55 -10.14 -10.15
C TRP A 407 1.47 -11.66 -10.23
N MET A 408 1.50 -12.34 -9.09
CA MET A 408 1.24 -13.77 -8.93
C MET A 408 2.09 -14.64 -9.86
N SER A 409 1.47 -15.57 -10.60
CA SER A 409 2.15 -16.49 -11.51
C SER A 409 2.96 -15.77 -12.59
N ASP A 410 2.50 -14.61 -13.06
CA ASP A 410 3.24 -13.82 -14.05
C ASP A 410 4.50 -13.18 -13.46
N ALA A 411 4.47 -12.75 -12.19
CA ALA A 411 5.67 -12.28 -11.49
C ALA A 411 6.65 -13.44 -11.23
N LEU A 412 6.15 -14.62 -10.85
CA LEU A 412 6.99 -15.80 -10.61
C LEU A 412 7.73 -16.28 -11.87
N LYS A 413 7.14 -16.13 -13.07
CA LYS A 413 7.83 -16.43 -14.34
C LYS A 413 9.08 -15.59 -14.55
N MET A 414 9.10 -14.37 -14.00
CA MET A 414 10.23 -13.44 -14.11
C MET A 414 11.32 -13.70 -13.07
N LEU A 415 10.98 -14.30 -11.93
CA LEU A 415 11.85 -14.42 -10.77
C LEU A 415 13.23 -15.03 -11.07
N PRO A 416 13.36 -16.15 -11.80
CA PRO A 416 14.64 -16.77 -12.07
C PRO A 416 15.45 -16.09 -13.19
N LEU A 417 14.88 -15.07 -13.86
CA LEU A 417 15.48 -14.48 -15.05
C LEU A 417 16.37 -13.28 -14.70
N PRO A 418 17.58 -13.17 -15.28
CA PRO A 418 18.40 -11.97 -15.19
C PRO A 418 17.71 -10.80 -15.90
N VAL A 419 18.08 -9.58 -15.53
CA VAL A 419 17.41 -8.35 -15.98
C VAL A 419 17.39 -8.20 -17.51
N ASP A 420 18.49 -8.50 -18.20
CA ASP A 420 18.59 -8.40 -19.65
C ASP A 420 17.57 -9.34 -20.34
N ARG A 421 17.41 -10.54 -19.80
CA ARG A 421 16.43 -11.49 -20.33
C ARG A 421 14.99 -11.04 -20.10
N ARG A 422 14.70 -10.39 -18.97
CA ARG A 422 13.38 -9.79 -18.73
C ARG A 422 13.07 -8.69 -19.73
N VAL A 423 14.05 -7.81 -20.01
CA VAL A 423 13.91 -6.76 -21.02
C VAL A 423 13.71 -7.34 -22.42
N GLU A 424 14.53 -8.30 -22.84
CA GLU A 424 14.40 -8.97 -24.13
C GLU A 424 13.00 -9.58 -24.34
N LEU A 425 12.49 -10.29 -23.35
CA LEU A 425 11.15 -10.90 -23.40
C LEU A 425 10.05 -9.84 -23.45
N ALA A 426 10.19 -8.76 -22.70
CA ALA A 426 9.22 -7.67 -22.70
C ALA A 426 9.19 -6.95 -24.05
N LEU A 427 10.37 -6.61 -24.62
CA LEU A 427 10.47 -6.00 -25.93
C LEU A 427 9.93 -6.93 -27.03
N GLY A 428 10.19 -8.24 -26.93
CA GLY A 428 9.64 -9.24 -27.83
C GLY A 428 8.12 -9.37 -27.76
N ALA A 429 7.51 -9.14 -26.60
CA ALA A 429 6.05 -9.08 -26.45
C ALA A 429 5.48 -7.77 -27.03
N LEU A 430 6.10 -6.64 -26.71
CA LEU A 430 5.66 -5.32 -27.18
C LEU A 430 5.83 -5.13 -28.69
N SER A 431 6.85 -5.71 -29.31
CA SER A 431 7.03 -5.66 -30.78
C SER A 431 5.89 -6.31 -31.56
N LYS A 432 5.14 -7.23 -30.96
CA LYS A 432 3.94 -7.82 -31.58
C LYS A 432 2.74 -6.86 -31.54
N ILE A 433 2.70 -5.97 -30.57
CA ILE A 433 1.65 -4.95 -30.42
C ILE A 433 2.02 -3.69 -31.22
N TYR A 434 3.30 -3.34 -31.23
CA TYR A 434 3.85 -2.14 -31.88
C TYR A 434 4.91 -2.49 -32.93
N PRO A 435 4.54 -3.14 -34.03
CA PRO A 435 5.53 -3.66 -35.03
C PRO A 435 6.31 -2.56 -35.75
N LYS A 436 5.84 -1.31 -35.73
CA LYS A 436 6.50 -0.15 -36.36
C LYS A 436 7.40 0.63 -35.39
N VAL A 437 7.46 0.26 -34.10
CA VAL A 437 8.18 1.00 -33.05
C VAL A 437 9.41 0.22 -32.61
N ASP A 438 10.58 0.79 -32.79
CA ASP A 438 11.83 0.24 -32.26
C ASP A 438 12.14 0.82 -30.89
N ILE A 439 11.49 0.25 -29.85
CA ILE A 439 11.68 0.68 -28.45
C ILE A 439 13.15 0.55 -28.05
N ALA A 440 13.85 -0.48 -28.51
CA ALA A 440 15.22 -0.78 -28.13
C ALA A 440 16.18 0.34 -28.52
N SER A 441 15.98 0.98 -29.66
CA SER A 441 16.84 2.08 -30.13
C SER A 441 16.76 3.35 -29.26
N HIS A 442 15.72 3.48 -28.46
CA HIS A 442 15.53 4.60 -27.54
C HIS A 442 16.07 4.35 -26.13
N ILE A 443 16.44 3.11 -25.78
CA ILE A 443 16.85 2.77 -24.41
C ILE A 443 18.22 3.39 -24.11
N LEU A 444 18.32 4.04 -22.93
CA LEU A 444 19.54 4.61 -22.37
C LEU A 444 19.90 3.91 -21.07
N GLY A 445 21.19 3.63 -20.90
CA GLY A 445 21.73 3.09 -19.64
C GLY A 445 21.20 1.71 -19.28
N ASP A 446 21.40 1.32 -18.03
CA ASP A 446 21.03 0.00 -17.52
C ASP A 446 19.56 -0.06 -17.10
N PRO A 447 18.86 -1.17 -17.38
CA PRO A 447 17.52 -1.40 -16.91
C PRO A 447 17.47 -1.65 -15.39
N ILE A 448 16.38 -1.26 -14.76
CA ILE A 448 16.15 -1.46 -13.33
C ILE A 448 14.99 -2.42 -13.13
N THR A 449 15.16 -3.44 -12.27
CA THR A 449 14.12 -4.43 -12.00
C THR A 449 13.98 -4.72 -10.51
N VAL A 450 12.80 -5.20 -10.12
CA VAL A 450 12.50 -5.69 -8.79
C VAL A 450 11.60 -6.92 -8.86
N SER A 451 11.85 -7.86 -7.95
CA SER A 451 10.96 -8.96 -7.57
C SER A 451 10.95 -9.02 -6.06
N TRP A 452 9.89 -8.52 -5.43
CA TRP A 452 9.83 -8.32 -3.98
C TRP A 452 9.93 -9.62 -3.19
N GLU A 453 9.47 -10.74 -3.74
CA GLU A 453 9.56 -12.07 -3.15
C GLU A 453 10.99 -12.62 -3.05
N SER A 454 11.95 -12.02 -3.75
CA SER A 454 13.37 -12.38 -3.66
C SER A 454 14.15 -11.52 -2.65
N ASP A 455 13.56 -10.47 -2.13
CA ASP A 455 14.20 -9.62 -1.12
C ASP A 455 13.96 -10.22 0.28
N PRO A 456 15.02 -10.64 1.00
CA PRO A 456 14.89 -11.28 2.30
C PRO A 456 14.27 -10.39 3.39
N ASN A 457 14.14 -9.09 3.15
CA ASN A 457 13.51 -8.15 4.07
C ASN A 457 11.99 -8.03 3.86
N PHE A 458 11.43 -8.63 2.79
CA PHE A 458 10.02 -8.47 2.45
C PHE A 458 9.27 -9.77 2.18
N LEU A 459 9.89 -10.79 1.58
CA LEU A 459 9.29 -12.10 1.24
C LEU A 459 8.02 -12.02 0.36
N GLY A 460 7.73 -10.87 -0.19
CA GLY A 460 6.59 -10.58 -1.05
C GLY A 460 6.31 -9.08 -1.16
N ALA A 461 5.49 -8.69 -2.13
CA ALA A 461 5.23 -7.29 -2.43
C ALA A 461 4.27 -6.64 -1.42
N PHE A 462 3.12 -7.26 -1.22
CA PHE A 462 2.06 -6.77 -0.33
C PHE A 462 1.13 -7.92 0.05
N LYS A 463 0.41 -7.76 1.16
CA LYS A 463 -0.55 -8.76 1.59
C LYS A 463 -1.71 -8.87 0.61
N GLY A 464 -2.15 -10.08 0.34
CA GLY A 464 -3.34 -10.41 -0.42
C GLY A 464 -4.19 -11.41 0.35
N ALA A 465 -5.15 -10.92 1.15
CA ALA A 465 -5.97 -11.77 1.99
C ALA A 465 -6.79 -12.75 1.15
N LEU A 466 -6.81 -14.01 1.59
CA LEU A 466 -7.66 -15.05 1.01
C LEU A 466 -9.08 -14.99 1.60
N PRO A 467 -10.06 -15.64 0.96
CA PRO A 467 -11.35 -15.91 1.58
C PRO A 467 -11.21 -16.52 2.97
N GLY A 468 -12.04 -16.10 3.93
CA GLY A 468 -11.97 -16.54 5.32
C GLY A 468 -10.89 -15.87 6.18
N HIS A 469 -10.05 -14.99 5.60
CA HIS A 469 -8.98 -14.31 6.34
C HIS A 469 -9.44 -13.07 7.14
N TYR A 470 -10.73 -12.72 7.11
CA TYR A 470 -11.24 -11.60 7.91
C TYR A 470 -10.88 -11.73 9.39
N ARG A 471 -10.97 -12.94 9.96
CA ARG A 471 -10.61 -13.22 11.36
C ARG A 471 -9.12 -12.97 11.65
N TYR A 472 -8.24 -13.26 10.71
CA TYR A 472 -6.80 -12.99 10.84
C TYR A 472 -6.54 -11.49 10.79
N ASN A 473 -7.12 -10.80 9.82
CA ASN A 473 -7.03 -9.33 9.70
C ASN A 473 -7.54 -8.65 10.98
N HIS A 474 -8.69 -9.06 11.49
CA HIS A 474 -9.27 -8.53 12.72
C HIS A 474 -8.32 -8.71 13.93
N ARG A 475 -7.68 -9.86 14.07
CA ARG A 475 -6.75 -10.14 15.19
C ARG A 475 -5.51 -9.25 15.12
N MET A 476 -4.91 -9.14 13.93
CA MET A 476 -3.74 -8.29 13.73
C MET A 476 -4.07 -6.81 13.92
N PHE A 477 -5.13 -6.33 13.28
CA PHE A 477 -5.53 -4.92 13.36
C PHE A 477 -5.84 -4.47 14.79
N ARG A 478 -6.58 -5.28 15.56
CA ARG A 478 -6.96 -4.93 16.95
C ARG A 478 -5.81 -4.99 17.94
N HIS A 479 -4.64 -5.51 17.60
CA HIS A 479 -3.56 -5.77 18.57
C HIS A 479 -2.95 -4.49 19.19
N PHE A 480 -3.25 -3.32 18.67
CA PHE A 480 -2.92 -2.06 19.34
C PHE A 480 -3.72 -1.84 20.63
N MET A 481 -4.85 -2.53 20.84
CA MET A 481 -5.68 -2.52 22.03
C MET A 481 -5.20 -3.61 23.01
N GLN A 482 -4.32 -3.28 23.94
CA GLN A 482 -3.64 -4.28 24.77
C GLN A 482 -4.14 -4.38 26.23
N ASP A 483 -5.09 -3.55 26.66
CA ASP A 483 -5.56 -3.54 28.06
C ASP A 483 -6.09 -4.89 28.54
N GLY A 484 -6.77 -5.62 27.66
CA GLY A 484 -7.33 -6.95 27.97
C GLY A 484 -6.33 -8.11 27.82
N LEU A 485 -5.07 -7.85 27.46
CA LEU A 485 -4.06 -8.91 27.30
C LEU A 485 -3.38 -9.23 28.64
N PRO A 486 -2.94 -10.48 28.84
CA PRO A 486 -2.05 -10.83 29.93
C PRO A 486 -0.77 -9.96 29.93
N PRO A 487 -0.16 -9.66 31.09
CA PRO A 487 1.03 -8.80 31.16
C PRO A 487 2.18 -9.25 30.24
N GLU A 488 2.40 -10.55 30.12
CA GLU A 488 3.46 -11.16 29.28
C GLU A 488 3.25 -10.93 27.79
N GLN A 489 2.03 -10.61 27.34
CA GLN A 489 1.68 -10.34 25.93
C GLN A 489 1.57 -8.86 25.61
N ARG A 490 1.84 -7.96 26.60
CA ARG A 490 1.79 -6.51 26.37
C ARG A 490 3.14 -5.95 25.96
N GLY A 491 3.12 -4.79 25.32
CA GLY A 491 4.31 -4.01 24.98
C GLY A 491 4.87 -4.25 23.59
N LEU A 492 4.48 -5.33 22.89
CA LEU A 492 4.80 -5.52 21.48
C LEU A 492 3.59 -5.16 20.62
N PHE A 493 3.68 -4.07 19.88
CA PHE A 493 2.65 -3.54 18.99
C PHE A 493 2.96 -3.92 17.54
N LEU A 494 1.91 -4.07 16.72
CA LEU A 494 2.01 -4.35 15.30
C LEU A 494 1.51 -3.16 14.49
N CYS A 495 2.22 -2.77 13.45
CA CYS A 495 1.70 -1.88 12.42
C CYS A 495 2.37 -2.16 11.06
N GLY A 496 1.75 -1.71 9.99
CA GLY A 496 2.16 -1.96 8.62
C GLY A 496 0.92 -2.06 7.74
N ASP A 497 1.11 -1.98 6.44
CA ASP A 497 0.00 -2.17 5.50
C ASP A 497 -0.61 -3.56 5.62
N ASP A 498 0.17 -4.58 5.95
CA ASP A 498 -0.29 -5.95 6.14
C ASP A 498 -1.13 -6.17 7.40
N VAL A 499 -0.98 -5.31 8.41
CA VAL A 499 -1.82 -5.28 9.62
C VAL A 499 -3.14 -4.53 9.35
N SER A 500 -3.18 -3.67 8.33
CA SER A 500 -4.33 -2.83 8.01
C SER A 500 -5.48 -3.60 7.36
N TRP A 501 -6.63 -2.92 7.24
CA TRP A 501 -7.77 -3.37 6.45
C TRP A 501 -7.61 -3.09 4.95
N THR A 502 -6.60 -2.29 4.57
CA THR A 502 -6.30 -1.91 3.19
C THR A 502 -4.83 -2.23 2.86
N PRO A 503 -4.47 -3.54 2.83
CA PRO A 503 -3.11 -3.94 2.51
C PRO A 503 -2.73 -3.54 1.09
N GLY A 504 -1.43 -3.35 0.86
CA GLY A 504 -0.91 -2.90 -0.44
C GLY A 504 -1.04 -1.40 -0.68
N TRP A 505 -1.67 -0.66 0.23
CA TRP A 505 -1.82 0.78 0.16
C TRP A 505 -1.08 1.48 1.30
N VAL A 506 -0.38 2.56 0.96
CA VAL A 506 0.41 3.33 1.92
C VAL A 506 -0.43 3.89 3.07
N GLU A 507 -1.68 4.25 2.79
CA GLU A 507 -2.59 4.78 3.81
C GLU A 507 -2.85 3.78 4.93
N GLY A 508 -2.99 2.49 4.61
CA GLY A 508 -3.12 1.43 5.62
C GLY A 508 -1.91 1.35 6.54
N ALA A 509 -0.72 1.57 5.99
CA ALA A 509 0.51 1.64 6.76
C ALA A 509 0.55 2.85 7.72
N VAL A 510 0.06 4.01 7.28
CA VAL A 510 -0.05 5.23 8.09
C VAL A 510 -1.09 5.03 9.21
N GLN A 511 -2.29 4.55 8.88
CA GLN A 511 -3.37 4.35 9.85
C GLN A 511 -2.98 3.39 10.97
N THR A 512 -2.34 2.27 10.64
CA THR A 512 -1.90 1.30 11.67
C THR A 512 -0.72 1.81 12.48
N ALA A 513 0.16 2.64 11.91
CA ALA A 513 1.19 3.33 12.67
C ALA A 513 0.57 4.27 13.72
N LEU A 514 -0.46 5.03 13.36
CA LEU A 514 -1.19 5.90 14.26
C LEU A 514 -1.93 5.10 15.36
N ASN A 515 -2.47 3.93 15.04
CA ASN A 515 -3.03 3.02 16.04
C ASN A 515 -1.96 2.56 17.04
N ALA A 516 -0.77 2.17 16.57
CA ALA A 516 0.35 1.79 17.44
C ALA A 516 0.83 2.95 18.30
N VAL A 517 0.87 4.18 17.76
CA VAL A 517 1.17 5.41 18.55
C VAL A 517 0.18 5.59 19.67
N TRP A 518 -1.13 5.46 19.38
CA TRP A 518 -2.17 5.52 20.41
C TRP A 518 -1.95 4.45 21.48
N GLY A 519 -1.71 3.20 21.08
CA GLY A 519 -1.49 2.07 21.98
C GLY A 519 -0.29 2.28 22.89
N VAL A 520 0.85 2.73 22.36
CA VAL A 520 2.06 3.06 23.13
C VAL A 520 1.79 4.22 24.08
N MET A 521 1.18 5.30 23.60
CA MET A 521 0.80 6.44 24.42
C MET A 521 -0.06 6.00 25.63
N HIS A 522 -1.07 5.18 25.37
CA HIS A 522 -1.96 4.64 26.41
C HIS A 522 -1.21 3.76 27.42
N GLN A 523 -0.34 2.85 26.95
CA GLN A 523 0.51 2.02 27.83
C GLN A 523 1.40 2.85 28.75
N PHE A 524 1.89 4.01 28.29
CA PHE A 524 2.68 4.93 29.12
C PHE A 524 1.84 5.83 30.04
N GLY A 525 0.51 5.58 30.13
CA GLY A 525 -0.42 6.35 30.95
C GLY A 525 -0.82 7.69 30.35
N GLY A 526 -0.61 7.85 29.05
CA GLY A 526 -1.07 9.01 28.29
C GLY A 526 -2.55 8.90 27.90
N ALA A 527 -3.09 9.99 27.37
CA ALA A 527 -4.47 10.10 26.92
C ALA A 527 -4.62 11.13 25.80
N CYS A 528 -5.62 10.92 24.95
CA CYS A 528 -6.07 11.91 24.00
C CYS A 528 -6.83 13.05 24.69
N ASP A 529 -6.99 14.18 24.00
CA ASP A 529 -7.91 15.22 24.41
C ASP A 529 -9.36 14.77 24.20
N ALA A 530 -10.26 15.15 25.10
CA ALA A 530 -11.68 14.80 25.00
C ALA A 530 -12.35 15.31 23.71
N GLU A 531 -11.85 16.43 23.16
CA GLU A 531 -12.32 17.01 21.90
C GLU A 531 -11.72 16.32 20.65
N ASN A 532 -10.64 15.54 20.83
CA ASN A 532 -9.96 14.81 19.78
C ASN A 532 -9.68 13.34 20.16
N PRO A 533 -10.71 12.51 20.35
CA PRO A 533 -10.54 11.13 20.77
C PRO A 533 -9.81 10.32 19.70
N GLY A 534 -8.87 9.49 20.14
CA GLY A 534 -8.08 8.63 19.27
C GLY A 534 -8.76 7.30 18.92
N PRO A 535 -8.10 6.47 18.11
CA PRO A 535 -8.69 5.22 17.59
C PRO A 535 -9.11 4.24 18.70
N GLY A 536 -8.36 4.15 19.79
CA GLY A 536 -8.73 3.27 20.90
C GLY A 536 -9.87 3.84 21.75
N ASP A 537 -9.99 5.17 21.88
CA ASP A 537 -11.07 5.80 22.65
C ASP A 537 -12.44 5.54 21.99
N VAL A 538 -12.49 5.48 20.65
CA VAL A 538 -13.73 5.20 19.89
C VAL A 538 -13.94 3.71 19.62
N TRP A 539 -12.99 2.85 19.96
CA TRP A 539 -13.05 1.41 19.71
C TRP A 539 -14.35 0.76 20.17
N PRO A 540 -14.91 1.05 21.38
CA PRO A 540 -16.13 0.40 21.85
C PRO A 540 -17.33 0.57 20.92
N THR A 541 -17.38 1.65 20.14
CA THR A 541 -18.50 2.01 19.26
C THR A 541 -18.22 1.78 17.77
N ARG A 542 -16.93 1.61 17.40
CA ARG A 542 -16.49 1.51 15.99
C ARG A 542 -15.71 0.23 15.67
N ALA A 543 -15.59 -0.69 16.63
CA ALA A 543 -14.85 -1.93 16.43
C ALA A 543 -15.37 -2.72 15.22
N PRO A 544 -14.45 -3.37 14.48
CA PRO A 544 -14.82 -4.20 13.33
C PRO A 544 -15.80 -5.32 13.71
N VAL A 545 -16.55 -5.77 12.73
CA VAL A 545 -17.51 -6.87 12.88
C VAL A 545 -16.82 -8.11 13.47
N ARG A 546 -17.43 -8.71 14.47
CA ARG A 546 -16.98 -10.00 14.99
C ARG A 546 -17.70 -11.12 14.28
N LEU A 547 -16.94 -11.93 13.56
CA LEU A 547 -17.46 -13.19 13.02
C LEU A 547 -17.46 -14.26 14.12
N PRO A 548 -18.42 -15.19 14.11
CA PRO A 548 -18.42 -16.35 15.01
C PRO A 548 -17.11 -17.12 14.89
N CYS A 549 -16.58 -17.60 16.02
CA CYS A 549 -15.37 -18.45 16.07
C CYS A 549 -15.72 -19.88 15.73
#